data_18e80635d9ee8b223b21a5a0b053cca2
#
_entry.id   18e80635d9ee8b223b21a5a0b053cca2
#
_cell.length_a   1.000
_cell.length_b   1.000
_cell.length_c   1.000
_cell.angle_alpha   90.00
_cell.angle_beta   90.00
_cell.angle_gamma   90.00
#
_symmetry.space_group_name_H-M   'P 1'
#
loop_
_entity.id
_entity.type
_entity.pdbx_description
1 polymer ?
#
loop_
_entity_poly.entity_id
_entity_poly.type
_entity_poly.pdbx_seq_one_letter_code
_entity_poly.pdbx_strand_id
1 'polypeptide(L)'
;MVWICPICELGLEKNPRGWSCDNQHSFDQAKEGYVNLLPAHQKRSKNPGDNLEMVLGRRTIHEAHLYQPLAEALTNVVVECKHTCTMLDIGSGEGYYGGLIAKSVPEITMYGVDISKSAVKLAAKKYRNQNFAVAGARHLPVATSSIDLALCIFSPSTDQEVARVLRNGGHYLEVGPARRHLWQLKAALYDQPREHGELRRSIEGCTLAQDGEVCYDKQLNNAQLQALVAATPFAFGGHREKKAELLEQTTFSVTMAFSWRLFTLSK
;
A
#
# COMPACT_ATOMS: atom_id res chain seq x y z
N MET A 1 -6.55 15.03 -15.26
CA MET A 1 -5.25 15.30 -14.55
C MET A 1 -5.40 14.82 -13.13
N VAL A 2 -4.48 13.97 -12.63
CA VAL A 2 -4.60 13.35 -11.30
C VAL A 2 -3.69 14.03 -10.26
N TRP A 3 -2.42 14.27 -10.60
CA TRP A 3 -1.51 14.93 -9.66
C TRP A 3 -1.81 16.42 -9.50
N ILE A 4 -1.78 16.92 -8.26
CA ILE A 4 -1.86 18.34 -7.92
C ILE A 4 -0.59 18.81 -7.21
N CYS A 5 -0.34 20.11 -7.31
CA CYS A 5 0.77 20.77 -6.65
C CYS A 5 0.57 20.74 -5.11
N PRO A 6 1.50 20.18 -4.33
CA PRO A 6 1.37 20.12 -2.87
C PRO A 6 1.57 21.47 -2.18
N ILE A 7 1.81 22.55 -2.95
CA ILE A 7 2.02 23.93 -2.43
C ILE A 7 0.78 24.79 -2.65
N CYS A 8 0.14 24.70 -3.83
CA CYS A 8 -0.98 25.58 -4.21
C CYS A 8 -2.19 24.81 -4.76
N GLU A 9 -2.19 23.48 -4.73
CA GLU A 9 -3.28 22.58 -5.11
C GLU A 9 -3.75 22.66 -6.57
N LEU A 10 -3.10 23.48 -7.40
CA LEU A 10 -3.35 23.49 -8.85
C LEU A 10 -2.87 22.20 -9.50
N GLY A 11 -3.49 21.83 -10.61
CA GLY A 11 -3.10 20.66 -11.38
C GLY A 11 -1.63 20.70 -11.80
N LEU A 12 -0.99 19.52 -11.84
CA LEU A 12 0.38 19.37 -12.31
C LEU A 12 0.37 18.84 -13.73
N GLU A 13 1.00 19.56 -14.64
CA GLU A 13 1.26 19.13 -16.02
C GLU A 13 2.64 18.54 -16.17
N LYS A 14 2.73 17.46 -16.95
CA LYS A 14 3.98 16.81 -17.24
C LYS A 14 4.76 17.60 -18.32
N ASN A 15 6.02 17.85 -18.08
CA ASN A 15 6.93 18.49 -19.01
C ASN A 15 8.23 17.64 -19.16
N PRO A 16 9.16 17.96 -20.08
CA PRO A 16 10.38 17.19 -20.31
C PRO A 16 11.29 17.01 -19.09
N ARG A 17 11.20 17.90 -18.07
CA ARG A 17 12.02 17.84 -16.86
C ARG A 17 11.31 17.22 -15.67
N GLY A 18 9.96 17.13 -15.72
CA GLY A 18 9.16 16.65 -14.59
C GLY A 18 7.73 17.14 -14.63
N TRP A 19 7.30 17.81 -13.60
CA TRP A 19 5.92 18.27 -13.42
C TRP A 19 5.91 19.74 -12.95
N SER A 20 4.99 20.55 -13.46
CA SER A 20 4.82 21.95 -13.04
C SER A 20 3.35 22.35 -13.01
N CYS A 21 3.02 23.35 -12.20
CA CYS A 21 1.70 23.98 -12.15
C CYS A 21 1.75 25.40 -12.71
N ASP A 22 0.58 26.00 -12.94
CA ASP A 22 0.45 27.38 -13.47
C ASP A 22 1.12 28.44 -12.59
N ASN A 23 1.23 28.20 -11.27
CA ASN A 23 1.98 29.05 -10.34
C ASN A 23 3.50 28.81 -10.38
N GLN A 24 4.01 28.13 -11.41
CA GLN A 24 5.42 27.88 -11.68
C GLN A 24 6.15 27.04 -10.61
N HIS A 25 5.43 26.37 -9.71
CA HIS A 25 6.05 25.35 -8.87
C HIS A 25 6.44 24.18 -9.75
N SER A 26 7.69 23.71 -9.63
CA SER A 26 8.23 22.62 -10.45
C SER A 26 8.77 21.48 -9.57
N PHE A 27 8.59 20.25 -10.05
CA PHE A 27 8.99 19.02 -9.37
C PHE A 27 9.70 18.11 -10.38
N ASP A 28 10.97 17.91 -10.19
CA ASP A 28 11.78 17.08 -11.09
C ASP A 28 11.32 15.60 -11.07
N GLN A 29 11.26 14.99 -12.24
CA GLN A 29 11.06 13.55 -12.34
C GLN A 29 12.41 12.85 -12.11
N ALA A 30 12.45 11.91 -11.18
CA ALA A 30 13.61 11.07 -10.98
C ALA A 30 13.87 10.19 -12.20
N LYS A 31 15.12 9.79 -12.41
CA LYS A 31 15.52 8.88 -13.53
C LYS A 31 14.77 7.53 -13.53
N GLU A 32 14.28 7.11 -12.37
CA GLU A 32 13.46 5.92 -12.21
C GLU A 32 12.00 6.11 -12.63
N GLY A 33 11.54 7.37 -12.84
CA GLY A 33 10.21 7.69 -13.34
C GLY A 33 9.23 8.23 -12.29
N TYR A 34 9.59 8.30 -11.01
CA TYR A 34 8.72 8.88 -9.96
C TYR A 34 8.95 10.38 -9.79
N VAL A 35 7.99 11.04 -9.14
CA VAL A 35 8.10 12.43 -8.70
C VAL A 35 8.06 12.52 -7.17
N ASN A 36 8.77 13.49 -6.58
CA ASN A 36 8.71 13.75 -5.15
C ASN A 36 7.78 14.93 -4.87
N LEU A 37 6.58 14.62 -4.39
CA LEU A 37 5.53 15.57 -4.02
C LEU A 37 5.35 15.72 -2.50
N LEU A 38 6.31 15.24 -1.68
CA LEU A 38 6.28 15.35 -0.23
C LEU A 38 6.95 16.67 0.20
N PRO A 39 6.18 17.68 0.67
CA PRO A 39 6.74 18.93 1.17
C PRO A 39 7.63 18.72 2.39
N ALA A 40 8.64 19.58 2.56
CA ALA A 40 9.59 19.46 3.65
C ALA A 40 8.93 19.55 5.05
N HIS A 41 7.92 20.39 5.22
CA HIS A 41 7.20 20.56 6.49
C HIS A 41 6.33 19.33 6.88
N GLN A 42 5.99 18.46 5.94
CA GLN A 42 5.25 17.22 6.21
C GLN A 42 6.17 16.06 6.61
N LYS A 43 7.48 16.21 6.51
CA LYS A 43 8.44 15.19 6.93
C LYS A 43 8.59 15.19 8.45
N ARG A 44 8.19 14.08 9.10
CA ARG A 44 8.36 13.90 10.55
C ARG A 44 9.73 13.34 10.94
N SER A 45 10.50 12.84 9.97
CA SER A 45 11.85 12.31 10.13
C SER A 45 12.67 12.56 8.87
N LYS A 46 13.98 12.36 8.93
CA LYS A 46 14.87 12.49 7.76
C LYS A 46 14.53 11.51 6.66
N ASN A 47 14.13 10.27 7.03
CA ASN A 47 13.72 9.21 6.11
C ASN A 47 12.38 8.64 6.62
N PRO A 48 11.22 9.23 6.26
CA PRO A 48 9.93 8.76 6.70
C PRO A 48 9.53 7.47 5.97
N GLY A 49 8.67 6.67 6.61
CA GLY A 49 8.19 5.40 6.09
C GLY A 49 9.15 4.24 6.34
N ASP A 50 8.94 3.17 5.62
CA ASP A 50 9.74 1.95 5.74
C ASP A 50 11.19 2.19 5.31
N ASN A 51 12.11 1.65 6.07
CA ASN A 51 13.52 1.65 5.69
C ASN A 51 13.78 0.62 4.56
N LEU A 52 14.98 0.65 4.00
CA LEU A 52 15.32 -0.23 2.87
C LEU A 52 15.24 -1.72 3.23
N GLU A 53 15.61 -2.11 4.44
CA GLU A 53 15.56 -3.50 4.90
C GLU A 53 14.12 -4.02 4.93
N MET A 54 13.18 -3.25 5.48
CA MET A 54 11.75 -3.59 5.47
C MET A 54 11.21 -3.73 4.05
N VAL A 55 11.57 -2.80 3.16
CA VAL A 55 11.13 -2.82 1.75
C VAL A 55 11.69 -4.05 1.04
N LEU A 56 12.96 -4.38 1.24
CA LEU A 56 13.58 -5.59 0.64
C LEU A 56 12.99 -6.88 1.23
N GLY A 57 12.71 -6.92 2.53
CA GLY A 57 12.00 -8.04 3.16
C GLY A 57 10.64 -8.28 2.52
N ARG A 58 9.82 -7.22 2.33
CA ARG A 58 8.54 -7.34 1.60
C ARG A 58 8.74 -7.84 0.18
N ARG A 59 9.72 -7.32 -0.53
CA ARG A 59 10.04 -7.78 -1.87
C ARG A 59 10.33 -9.26 -1.91
N THR A 60 11.13 -9.78 -0.98
CA THR A 60 11.44 -11.21 -0.88
C THR A 60 10.18 -12.04 -0.67
N ILE A 61 9.27 -11.64 0.21
CA ILE A 61 8.01 -12.38 0.43
C ILE A 61 7.05 -12.29 -0.77
N HIS A 62 7.03 -11.16 -1.49
CA HIS A 62 6.25 -10.99 -2.71
C HIS A 62 6.81 -11.84 -3.87
N GLU A 63 8.13 -11.86 -4.08
CA GLU A 63 8.80 -12.67 -5.09
C GLU A 63 8.70 -14.17 -4.78
N ALA A 64 8.63 -14.55 -3.51
CA ALA A 64 8.35 -15.91 -3.07
C ALA A 64 6.85 -16.29 -3.13
N HIS A 65 6.00 -15.42 -3.69
CA HIS A 65 4.57 -15.64 -3.85
C HIS A 65 3.81 -15.93 -2.54
N LEU A 66 4.34 -15.48 -1.40
CA LEU A 66 3.71 -15.74 -0.11
C LEU A 66 2.37 -15.01 0.03
N TYR A 67 2.20 -13.84 -0.61
CA TYR A 67 0.97 -13.04 -0.59
C TYR A 67 0.18 -13.11 -1.90
N GLN A 68 0.53 -14.05 -2.78
CA GLN A 68 -0.16 -14.21 -4.07
C GLN A 68 -1.66 -14.50 -3.93
N PRO A 69 -2.14 -15.40 -3.03
CA PRO A 69 -3.57 -15.65 -2.90
C PRO A 69 -4.36 -14.39 -2.50
N LEU A 70 -3.78 -13.51 -1.67
CA LEU A 70 -4.38 -12.22 -1.38
C LEU A 70 -4.45 -11.34 -2.63
N ALA A 71 -3.35 -11.21 -3.37
CA ALA A 71 -3.30 -10.37 -4.56
C ALA A 71 -4.29 -10.83 -5.64
N GLU A 72 -4.47 -12.14 -5.81
CA GLU A 72 -5.47 -12.73 -6.72
C GLU A 72 -6.90 -12.42 -6.27
N ALA A 73 -7.20 -12.58 -4.98
CA ALA A 73 -8.52 -12.24 -4.43
C ALA A 73 -8.86 -10.76 -4.63
N LEU A 74 -7.91 -9.85 -4.32
CA LEU A 74 -8.11 -8.41 -4.52
C LEU A 74 -8.26 -8.04 -6.00
N THR A 75 -7.53 -8.71 -6.89
CA THR A 75 -7.68 -8.53 -8.34
C THR A 75 -9.09 -8.89 -8.80
N ASN A 76 -9.64 -10.00 -8.31
CA ASN A 76 -11.00 -10.40 -8.63
C ASN A 76 -12.03 -9.38 -8.14
N VAL A 77 -11.88 -8.85 -6.92
CA VAL A 77 -12.72 -7.75 -6.40
C VAL A 77 -12.67 -6.53 -7.31
N VAL A 78 -11.47 -6.14 -7.78
CA VAL A 78 -11.31 -4.97 -8.66
C VAL A 78 -11.90 -5.21 -10.06
N VAL A 79 -11.79 -6.42 -10.60
CA VAL A 79 -12.42 -6.79 -11.89
C VAL A 79 -13.95 -6.64 -11.84
N GLU A 80 -14.56 -6.88 -10.67
CA GLU A 80 -16.01 -6.69 -10.46
C GLU A 80 -16.40 -5.20 -10.36
N CYS A 81 -15.46 -4.30 -10.05
CA CYS A 81 -15.66 -2.85 -10.02
C CYS A 81 -15.70 -2.30 -11.47
N LYS A 82 -16.86 -2.39 -12.12
CA LYS A 82 -17.06 -1.93 -13.50
C LYS A 82 -16.69 -0.44 -13.65
N HIS A 83 -16.18 -0.06 -14.84
CA HIS A 83 -15.82 1.32 -15.19
C HIS A 83 -14.63 1.92 -14.39
N THR A 84 -13.82 1.10 -13.74
CA THR A 84 -12.60 1.58 -13.12
C THR A 84 -11.52 1.83 -14.17
N CYS A 85 -11.19 3.10 -14.40
CA CYS A 85 -10.13 3.52 -15.33
C CYS A 85 -8.93 4.14 -14.60
N THR A 86 -9.16 4.77 -13.45
CA THR A 86 -8.13 5.47 -12.68
C THR A 86 -8.07 4.91 -11.26
N MET A 87 -6.95 4.28 -10.92
CA MET A 87 -6.73 3.65 -9.62
C MET A 87 -5.62 4.36 -8.85
N LEU A 88 -5.85 4.63 -7.56
CA LEU A 88 -4.87 5.16 -6.62
C LEU A 88 -4.50 4.10 -5.58
N ASP A 89 -3.23 3.75 -5.48
CA ASP A 89 -2.68 2.85 -4.44
C ASP A 89 -2.04 3.70 -3.33
N ILE A 90 -2.71 3.80 -2.17
CA ILE A 90 -2.31 4.61 -1.02
C ILE A 90 -1.41 3.79 -0.10
N GLY A 91 -0.14 4.18 0.00
CA GLY A 91 0.90 3.39 0.66
C GLY A 91 1.33 2.23 -0.23
N SER A 92 1.56 2.51 -1.51
CA SER A 92 1.82 1.52 -2.55
C SER A 92 3.08 0.66 -2.31
N GLY A 93 3.96 1.08 -1.40
CA GLY A 93 5.23 0.40 -1.18
C GLY A 93 6.04 0.28 -2.47
N GLU A 94 6.47 -0.94 -2.80
CA GLU A 94 7.15 -1.26 -4.07
C GLU A 94 6.18 -1.51 -5.25
N GLY A 95 4.88 -1.22 -5.09
CA GLY A 95 3.86 -1.32 -6.13
C GLY A 95 3.35 -2.74 -6.42
N TYR A 96 3.49 -3.67 -5.49
CA TYR A 96 3.17 -5.09 -5.74
C TYR A 96 1.71 -5.31 -6.12
N TYR A 97 0.78 -4.90 -5.26
CA TYR A 97 -0.65 -5.13 -5.49
C TYR A 97 -1.19 -4.29 -6.66
N GLY A 98 -0.96 -2.98 -6.62
CA GLY A 98 -1.40 -2.08 -7.68
C GLY A 98 -0.84 -2.46 -9.05
N GLY A 99 0.42 -2.88 -9.11
CA GLY A 99 1.07 -3.34 -10.34
C GLY A 99 0.52 -4.65 -10.88
N LEU A 100 0.13 -5.61 -10.02
CA LEU A 100 -0.52 -6.86 -10.44
C LEU A 100 -1.94 -6.60 -10.96
N ILE A 101 -2.72 -5.79 -10.25
CA ILE A 101 -4.07 -5.40 -10.67
C ILE A 101 -4.03 -4.70 -12.03
N ALA A 102 -3.18 -3.69 -12.21
CA ALA A 102 -3.04 -2.96 -13.46
C ALA A 102 -2.54 -3.84 -14.63
N LYS A 103 -1.79 -4.90 -14.33
CA LYS A 103 -1.41 -5.91 -15.34
C LYS A 103 -2.59 -6.79 -15.75
N SER A 104 -3.47 -7.12 -14.81
CA SER A 104 -4.64 -7.99 -15.04
C SER A 104 -5.82 -7.23 -15.66
N VAL A 105 -5.89 -5.91 -15.47
CA VAL A 105 -6.91 -5.01 -16.01
C VAL A 105 -6.23 -3.87 -16.77
N PRO A 106 -5.88 -4.08 -18.05
CA PRO A 106 -5.05 -3.14 -18.83
C PRO A 106 -5.66 -1.74 -19.03
N GLU A 107 -6.98 -1.59 -18.85
CA GLU A 107 -7.69 -0.31 -18.92
C GLU A 107 -7.39 0.61 -17.74
N ILE A 108 -6.86 0.06 -16.65
CA ILE A 108 -6.55 0.83 -15.44
C ILE A 108 -5.24 1.59 -15.60
N THR A 109 -5.31 2.91 -15.46
CA THR A 109 -4.15 3.75 -15.19
C THR A 109 -3.93 3.84 -13.68
N MET A 110 -2.82 3.27 -13.21
CA MET A 110 -2.48 3.23 -11.79
C MET A 110 -1.59 4.40 -11.38
N TYR A 111 -1.94 5.00 -10.26
CA TYR A 111 -1.17 6.01 -9.53
C TYR A 111 -0.82 5.43 -8.15
N GLY A 112 0.45 5.44 -7.77
CA GLY A 112 0.90 4.95 -6.46
C GLY A 112 1.53 6.07 -5.64
N VAL A 113 1.16 6.18 -4.38
CA VAL A 113 1.79 7.10 -3.43
C VAL A 113 2.35 6.31 -2.25
N ASP A 114 3.57 6.65 -1.84
CA ASP A 114 4.17 6.16 -0.61
C ASP A 114 5.10 7.22 -0.02
N ILE A 115 5.18 7.25 1.30
CA ILE A 115 6.08 8.19 1.99
C ILE A 115 7.54 7.74 1.97
N SER A 116 7.79 6.44 1.78
CA SER A 116 9.13 5.84 1.65
C SER A 116 9.69 6.05 0.25
N LYS A 117 10.66 6.95 0.13
CA LYS A 117 11.36 7.20 -1.13
C LYS A 117 12.03 5.94 -1.70
N SER A 118 12.54 5.06 -0.83
CA SER A 118 13.16 3.79 -1.24
C SER A 118 12.15 2.84 -1.88
N ALA A 119 10.95 2.73 -1.31
CA ALA A 119 9.88 1.92 -1.85
C ALA A 119 9.40 2.44 -3.22
N VAL A 120 9.07 3.73 -3.31
CA VAL A 120 8.65 4.40 -4.55
C VAL A 120 9.69 4.25 -5.68
N LYS A 121 10.97 4.38 -5.35
CA LYS A 121 12.05 4.17 -6.30
C LYS A 121 12.07 2.75 -6.90
N LEU A 122 11.81 1.73 -6.07
CA LEU A 122 11.73 0.34 -6.53
C LEU A 122 10.46 0.10 -7.36
N ALA A 123 9.32 0.66 -6.94
CA ALA A 123 8.06 0.60 -7.68
C ALA A 123 8.21 1.19 -9.09
N ALA A 124 8.72 2.42 -9.21
CA ALA A 124 8.89 3.09 -10.49
C ALA A 124 9.88 2.38 -11.43
N LYS A 125 10.91 1.73 -10.89
CA LYS A 125 11.81 0.89 -11.69
C LYS A 125 11.13 -0.35 -12.27
N LYS A 126 10.26 -0.98 -11.49
CA LYS A 126 9.60 -2.24 -11.84
C LYS A 126 8.40 -2.02 -12.77
N TYR A 127 7.62 -0.98 -12.51
CA TYR A 127 6.36 -0.69 -13.21
C TYR A 127 6.45 0.63 -13.97
N ARG A 128 7.26 0.65 -15.04
CA ARG A 128 7.60 1.87 -15.80
C ARG A 128 6.43 2.58 -16.48
N ASN A 129 5.33 1.86 -16.71
CA ASN A 129 4.12 2.39 -17.33
C ASN A 129 3.10 2.92 -16.32
N GLN A 130 3.45 2.93 -15.01
CA GLN A 130 2.60 3.42 -13.94
C GLN A 130 3.15 4.72 -13.35
N ASN A 131 2.31 5.45 -12.64
CA ASN A 131 2.65 6.75 -12.09
C ASN A 131 2.92 6.66 -10.60
N PHE A 132 4.12 7.04 -10.14
CA PHE A 132 4.47 6.98 -8.72
C PHE A 132 4.92 8.34 -8.19
N ALA A 133 4.49 8.65 -6.95
CA ALA A 133 4.92 9.82 -6.24
C ALA A 133 5.34 9.51 -4.79
N VAL A 134 6.39 10.17 -4.31
CA VAL A 134 6.68 10.21 -2.88
C VAL A 134 5.73 11.22 -2.26
N ALA A 135 4.80 10.76 -1.40
CA ALA A 135 3.80 11.61 -0.74
C ALA A 135 3.26 10.95 0.53
N GLY A 136 2.68 11.75 1.42
CA GLY A 136 2.01 11.26 2.62
C GLY A 136 0.54 10.95 2.37
N ALA A 137 0.00 9.91 3.01
CA ALA A 137 -1.40 9.50 2.86
C ALA A 137 -2.42 10.45 3.55
N ARG A 138 -1.96 11.40 4.37
CA ARG A 138 -2.82 12.36 5.07
C ARG A 138 -3.15 13.62 4.26
N HIS A 139 -2.35 13.90 3.24
CA HIS A 139 -2.52 15.02 2.31
C HIS A 139 -2.06 14.52 0.95
N LEU A 140 -2.97 13.86 0.25
CA LEU A 140 -2.68 13.26 -1.04
C LEU A 140 -2.53 14.36 -2.11
N PRO A 141 -1.43 14.38 -2.88
CA PRO A 141 -1.28 15.32 -3.99
C PRO A 141 -2.09 14.83 -5.21
N VAL A 142 -3.38 14.61 -4.99
CA VAL A 142 -4.33 14.03 -5.94
C VAL A 142 -5.56 14.93 -6.01
N ALA A 143 -6.02 15.21 -7.22
CA ALA A 143 -7.16 16.08 -7.47
C ALA A 143 -8.45 15.49 -6.87
N THR A 144 -9.34 16.40 -6.40
CA THR A 144 -10.66 16.04 -5.91
C THR A 144 -11.47 15.35 -6.99
N SER A 145 -12.20 14.28 -6.63
CA SER A 145 -13.10 13.53 -7.53
C SER A 145 -12.43 13.07 -8.83
N SER A 146 -11.18 12.59 -8.74
CA SER A 146 -10.40 12.16 -9.91
C SER A 146 -10.13 10.66 -9.97
N ILE A 147 -10.44 9.91 -8.90
CA ILE A 147 -10.13 8.49 -8.73
C ILE A 147 -11.40 7.65 -8.77
N ASP A 148 -11.39 6.57 -9.56
CA ASP A 148 -12.49 5.61 -9.63
C ASP A 148 -12.37 4.55 -8.54
N LEU A 149 -11.12 4.12 -8.22
CA LEU A 149 -10.83 3.14 -7.17
C LEU A 149 -9.59 3.56 -6.38
N ALA A 150 -9.73 3.68 -5.06
CA ALA A 150 -8.60 3.83 -4.16
C ALA A 150 -8.33 2.52 -3.42
N LEU A 151 -7.07 2.07 -3.42
CA LEU A 151 -6.57 0.94 -2.63
C LEU A 151 -5.86 1.45 -1.40
N CYS A 152 -6.01 0.77 -0.26
CA CYS A 152 -5.21 0.99 0.93
C CYS A 152 -4.90 -0.37 1.58
N ILE A 153 -3.72 -0.91 1.32
CA ILE A 153 -3.33 -2.26 1.72
C ILE A 153 -2.23 -2.15 2.77
N PHE A 154 -2.55 -2.52 4.02
CA PHE A 154 -1.64 -2.43 5.19
C PHE A 154 -1.07 -1.03 5.43
N SER A 155 -1.77 0.01 5.00
CA SER A 155 -1.34 1.39 5.07
C SER A 155 -2.37 2.27 5.79
N PRO A 156 -1.97 3.37 6.43
CA PRO A 156 -2.92 4.32 6.98
C PRO A 156 -3.55 5.17 5.87
N SER A 157 -4.81 5.54 6.05
CA SER A 157 -5.52 6.54 5.25
C SER A 157 -6.43 7.37 6.16
N THR A 158 -6.97 8.47 5.65
CA THR A 158 -7.98 9.27 6.34
C THR A 158 -9.27 9.30 5.54
N ASP A 159 -10.41 9.24 6.21
CA ASP A 159 -11.73 9.22 5.55
C ASP A 159 -11.93 10.46 4.68
N GLN A 160 -11.48 11.63 5.16
CA GLN A 160 -11.56 12.89 4.43
C GLN A 160 -10.81 12.84 3.09
N GLU A 161 -9.58 12.32 3.06
CA GLU A 161 -8.80 12.22 1.83
C GLU A 161 -9.35 11.17 0.88
N VAL A 162 -9.79 10.02 1.40
CA VAL A 162 -10.47 8.99 0.60
C VAL A 162 -11.72 9.57 -0.06
N ALA A 163 -12.61 10.21 0.70
CA ALA A 163 -13.83 10.82 0.18
C ALA A 163 -13.55 11.98 -0.79
N ARG A 164 -12.48 12.75 -0.57
CA ARG A 164 -12.09 13.87 -1.43
C ARG A 164 -11.63 13.39 -2.81
N VAL A 165 -10.75 12.39 -2.86
CA VAL A 165 -10.15 11.97 -4.14
C VAL A 165 -11.07 11.10 -4.98
N LEU A 166 -12.00 10.37 -4.37
CA LEU A 166 -12.93 9.51 -5.08
C LEU A 166 -13.98 10.32 -5.85
N ARG A 167 -14.32 9.87 -7.04
CA ARG A 167 -15.51 10.29 -7.76
C ARG A 167 -16.78 9.79 -7.06
N ASN A 168 -17.90 10.43 -7.32
CA ASN A 168 -19.19 9.89 -6.88
C ASN A 168 -19.40 8.50 -7.53
N GLY A 169 -19.80 7.50 -6.73
CA GLY A 169 -19.83 6.11 -7.14
C GLY A 169 -18.48 5.41 -7.21
N GLY A 170 -17.37 6.10 -6.90
CA GLY A 170 -16.04 5.51 -6.83
C GLY A 170 -15.89 4.57 -5.62
N HIS A 171 -14.91 3.69 -5.70
CA HIS A 171 -14.72 2.61 -4.73
C HIS A 171 -13.47 2.83 -3.87
N TYR A 172 -13.53 2.37 -2.63
CA TYR A 172 -12.38 2.30 -1.73
C TYR A 172 -12.22 0.88 -1.22
N LEU A 173 -11.08 0.26 -1.50
CA LEU A 173 -10.73 -1.09 -1.06
C LEU A 173 -9.68 -1.01 0.06
N GLU A 174 -10.10 -1.30 1.27
CA GLU A 174 -9.24 -1.38 2.46
C GLU A 174 -8.88 -2.82 2.77
N VAL A 175 -7.61 -3.08 3.06
CA VAL A 175 -7.10 -4.41 3.39
C VAL A 175 -6.19 -4.33 4.60
N GLY A 176 -6.41 -5.25 5.53
CA GLY A 176 -5.57 -5.36 6.73
C GLY A 176 -5.44 -6.80 7.21
N PRO A 177 -4.68 -7.01 8.28
CA PRO A 177 -4.56 -8.32 8.89
C PRO A 177 -5.90 -8.72 9.53
N ALA A 178 -6.37 -9.96 9.30
CA ALA A 178 -7.44 -10.56 10.06
C ALA A 178 -6.98 -10.89 11.49
N ARG A 179 -7.92 -11.17 12.39
CA ARG A 179 -7.66 -11.31 13.83
C ARG A 179 -6.44 -12.18 14.16
N ARG A 180 -6.28 -13.31 13.50
CA ARG A 180 -5.20 -14.30 13.74
C ARG A 180 -4.11 -14.34 12.67
N HIS A 181 -3.96 -13.26 11.89
CA HIS A 181 -2.86 -13.14 10.94
C HIS A 181 -1.50 -13.30 11.62
N LEU A 182 -0.68 -14.22 11.10
CA LEU A 182 0.65 -14.56 11.63
C LEU A 182 0.63 -14.94 13.13
N TRP A 183 -0.44 -15.64 13.57
CA TRP A 183 -0.61 -15.98 14.98
C TRP A 183 0.55 -16.78 15.56
N GLN A 184 1.07 -17.75 14.81
CA GLN A 184 2.20 -18.60 15.24
C GLN A 184 3.46 -17.75 15.47
N LEU A 185 3.69 -16.75 14.61
CA LEU A 185 4.80 -15.81 14.76
C LEU A 185 4.63 -14.94 16.02
N LYS A 186 3.42 -14.44 16.27
CA LYS A 186 3.11 -13.72 17.51
C LYS A 186 3.32 -14.58 18.75
N ALA A 187 2.82 -15.83 18.73
CA ALA A 187 2.95 -16.76 19.86
C ALA A 187 4.42 -17.12 20.15
N ALA A 188 5.26 -17.20 19.11
CA ALA A 188 6.68 -17.45 19.29
C ALA A 188 7.44 -16.24 19.88
N LEU A 189 6.99 -15.02 19.62
CA LEU A 189 7.70 -13.79 20.00
C LEU A 189 7.23 -13.15 21.31
N TYR A 190 5.99 -13.40 21.75
CA TYR A 190 5.36 -12.74 22.88
C TYR A 190 4.79 -13.74 23.88
N ASP A 191 4.91 -13.45 25.19
CA ASP A 191 4.31 -14.28 26.25
C ASP A 191 2.78 -14.20 26.25
N GLN A 192 2.25 -13.04 25.87
CA GLN A 192 0.81 -12.78 25.77
C GLN A 192 0.47 -12.23 24.38
N PRO A 193 0.41 -13.09 23.36
CA PRO A 193 0.08 -12.66 22.01
C PRO A 193 -1.36 -12.12 21.97
N ARG A 194 -1.54 -10.98 21.27
CA ARG A 194 -2.87 -10.38 21.09
C ARG A 194 -3.31 -10.51 19.64
N GLU A 195 -4.59 -10.74 19.43
CA GLU A 195 -5.19 -10.71 18.10
C GLU A 195 -5.05 -9.31 17.48
N HIS A 196 -5.15 -9.23 16.16
CA HIS A 196 -5.25 -7.94 15.46
C HIS A 196 -6.64 -7.33 15.68
N GLY A 197 -6.73 -6.01 15.65
CA GLY A 197 -8.00 -5.30 15.58
C GLY A 197 -8.73 -5.56 14.25
N GLU A 198 -10.03 -5.32 14.24
CA GLU A 198 -10.82 -5.39 13.01
C GLU A 198 -10.59 -4.15 12.14
N LEU A 199 -10.80 -4.29 10.83
CA LEU A 199 -10.87 -3.16 9.91
C LEU A 199 -12.04 -2.23 10.29
N ARG A 200 -11.96 -0.98 9.86
CA ARG A 200 -13.04 0.00 10.03
C ARG A 200 -14.35 -0.53 9.47
N ARG A 201 -15.43 -0.37 10.23
CA ARG A 201 -16.77 -0.83 9.81
C ARG A 201 -17.50 0.19 8.93
N SER A 202 -17.10 1.44 8.99
CA SER A 202 -17.71 2.53 8.24
C SER A 202 -16.66 3.57 7.86
N ILE A 203 -16.91 4.26 6.77
CA ILE A 203 -16.15 5.42 6.29
C ILE A 203 -17.19 6.49 6.00
N GLU A 204 -16.93 7.73 6.42
CA GLU A 204 -17.84 8.84 6.22
C GLU A 204 -18.16 9.04 4.73
N GLY A 205 -19.45 9.13 4.40
CA GLY A 205 -19.93 9.28 3.03
C GLY A 205 -19.85 8.04 2.16
N CYS A 206 -19.45 6.87 2.72
CA CYS A 206 -19.35 5.63 1.98
C CYS A 206 -20.29 4.56 2.53
N THR A 207 -20.81 3.71 1.64
CA THR A 207 -21.54 2.49 2.00
C THR A 207 -20.66 1.27 1.80
N LEU A 208 -20.72 0.29 2.70
CA LEU A 208 -20.05 -0.99 2.52
C LEU A 208 -20.75 -1.75 1.40
N ALA A 209 -20.01 -2.05 0.33
CA ALA A 209 -20.52 -2.79 -0.82
C ALA A 209 -20.23 -4.29 -0.71
N GLN A 210 -19.01 -4.65 -0.29
CA GLN A 210 -18.57 -6.03 -0.12
C GLN A 210 -17.52 -6.11 0.99
N ASP A 211 -17.38 -7.27 1.59
CA ASP A 211 -16.27 -7.59 2.48
C ASP A 211 -15.93 -9.09 2.38
N GLY A 212 -14.76 -9.46 2.88
CA GLY A 212 -14.34 -10.84 2.89
C GLY A 212 -13.00 -11.06 3.57
N GLU A 213 -12.62 -12.32 3.60
CA GLU A 213 -11.36 -12.77 4.18
C GLU A 213 -10.62 -13.71 3.23
N VAL A 214 -9.31 -13.67 3.31
CA VAL A 214 -8.40 -14.63 2.64
C VAL A 214 -7.55 -15.27 3.73
N CYS A 215 -7.66 -16.59 3.88
CA CYS A 215 -6.94 -17.33 4.92
C CYS A 215 -6.32 -18.59 4.35
N TYR A 216 -5.03 -18.80 4.60
CA TYR A 216 -4.28 -19.98 4.18
C TYR A 216 -3.03 -20.18 5.02
N ASP A 217 -2.53 -21.41 5.09
CA ASP A 217 -1.29 -21.72 5.77
C ASP A 217 -0.11 -21.75 4.78
N LYS A 218 1.06 -21.33 5.25
CA LYS A 218 2.32 -21.42 4.51
C LYS A 218 3.40 -22.00 5.41
N GLN A 219 4.18 -22.93 4.84
CA GLN A 219 5.44 -23.36 5.41
C GLN A 219 6.56 -22.49 4.80
N LEU A 220 7.26 -21.76 5.66
CA LEU A 220 8.36 -20.88 5.29
C LEU A 220 9.68 -21.59 5.47
N ASN A 221 10.62 -21.39 4.56
CA ASN A 221 12.03 -21.68 4.85
C ASN A 221 12.64 -20.54 5.67
N ASN A 222 13.87 -20.75 6.15
CA ASN A 222 14.56 -19.76 7.01
C ASN A 222 14.66 -18.37 6.36
N ALA A 223 15.03 -18.28 5.07
CA ALA A 223 15.16 -16.99 4.38
C ALA A 223 13.81 -16.24 4.28
N GLN A 224 12.71 -16.96 4.02
CA GLN A 224 11.37 -16.40 3.98
C GLN A 224 10.90 -15.96 5.37
N LEU A 225 11.23 -16.72 6.42
CA LEU A 225 10.93 -16.35 7.81
C LEU A 225 11.65 -15.06 8.21
N GLN A 226 12.95 -14.95 7.93
CA GLN A 226 13.73 -13.75 8.19
C GLN A 226 13.15 -12.54 7.43
N ALA A 227 12.81 -12.72 6.15
CA ALA A 227 12.22 -11.66 5.34
C ALA A 227 10.84 -11.23 5.88
N LEU A 228 10.01 -12.18 6.34
CA LEU A 228 8.69 -11.89 6.92
C LEU A 228 8.82 -11.12 8.23
N VAL A 229 9.74 -11.49 9.10
CA VAL A 229 10.01 -10.77 10.35
C VAL A 229 10.50 -9.35 10.04
N ALA A 230 11.47 -9.18 9.12
CA ALA A 230 12.00 -7.87 8.73
C ALA A 230 10.94 -6.95 8.09
N ALA A 231 10.00 -7.51 7.34
CA ALA A 231 8.94 -6.78 6.63
C ALA A 231 7.77 -6.33 7.52
N THR A 232 7.72 -6.77 8.78
CA THR A 232 6.61 -6.55 9.69
C THR A 232 7.03 -5.81 10.96
N PRO A 233 6.09 -5.29 11.78
CA PRO A 233 6.41 -4.68 13.08
C PRO A 233 7.17 -5.62 14.04
N PHE A 234 7.19 -6.92 13.80
CA PHE A 234 7.96 -7.90 14.57
C PHE A 234 9.47 -7.68 14.48
N ALA A 235 9.95 -6.97 13.45
CA ALA A 235 11.35 -6.53 13.40
C ALA A 235 11.78 -5.78 14.67
N PHE A 236 10.87 -4.96 15.22
CA PHE A 236 11.16 -4.07 16.37
C PHE A 236 10.53 -4.55 17.68
N GLY A 237 9.63 -5.54 17.65
CA GLY A 237 8.91 -6.06 18.80
C GLY A 237 9.37 -7.46 19.24
N GLY A 238 8.74 -7.96 20.32
CA GLY A 238 9.01 -9.29 20.88
C GLY A 238 10.29 -9.38 21.73
N HIS A 239 10.45 -10.53 22.39
CA HIS A 239 11.63 -10.83 23.20
C HIS A 239 12.83 -11.13 22.29
N ARG A 240 13.98 -10.52 22.60
CA ARG A 240 15.20 -10.63 21.78
C ARG A 240 15.69 -12.09 21.66
N GLU A 241 15.67 -12.83 22.76
CA GLU A 241 16.10 -14.23 22.81
C GLU A 241 15.18 -15.12 21.99
N LYS A 242 13.87 -15.02 22.21
CA LYS A 242 12.85 -15.76 21.42
C LYS A 242 12.94 -15.46 19.93
N LYS A 243 13.25 -14.21 19.58
CA LYS A 243 13.45 -13.83 18.18
C LYS A 243 14.68 -14.49 17.59
N ALA A 244 15.79 -14.55 18.33
CA ALA A 244 17.01 -15.22 17.88
C ALA A 244 16.75 -16.71 17.65
N GLU A 245 16.12 -17.41 18.59
CA GLU A 245 15.73 -18.83 18.46
C GLU A 245 14.80 -19.07 17.28
N LEU A 246 13.81 -18.17 17.09
CA LEU A 246 12.89 -18.26 15.96
C LEU A 246 13.62 -18.17 14.61
N LEU A 247 14.56 -17.23 14.48
CA LEU A 247 15.30 -16.98 13.23
C LEU A 247 16.35 -18.06 12.92
N GLU A 248 16.65 -18.98 13.85
CA GLU A 248 17.48 -20.17 13.61
C GLU A 248 16.69 -21.35 13.04
N GLN A 249 15.36 -21.30 13.06
CA GLN A 249 14.54 -22.39 12.56
C GLN A 249 14.71 -22.58 11.04
N THR A 250 14.86 -23.79 10.59
CA THR A 250 15.00 -24.13 9.16
C THR A 250 13.68 -24.00 8.41
N THR A 251 12.57 -24.30 9.09
CA THR A 251 11.20 -24.16 8.57
C THR A 251 10.27 -23.64 9.66
N PHE A 252 9.26 -22.87 9.26
CA PHE A 252 8.26 -22.32 10.18
C PHE A 252 6.90 -22.24 9.50
N SER A 253 5.85 -22.73 10.14
CA SER A 253 4.49 -22.67 9.62
C SER A 253 3.77 -21.44 10.14
N VAL A 254 3.10 -20.70 9.26
CA VAL A 254 2.32 -19.52 9.60
C VAL A 254 0.95 -19.54 8.91
N THR A 255 -0.05 -19.01 9.60
CA THR A 255 -1.35 -18.72 9.01
C THR A 255 -1.34 -17.29 8.46
N MET A 256 -1.51 -17.16 7.16
CA MET A 256 -1.73 -15.91 6.46
C MET A 256 -3.23 -15.63 6.44
N ALA A 257 -3.69 -14.63 7.20
CA ALA A 257 -5.11 -14.30 7.31
C ALA A 257 -5.31 -12.80 7.13
N PHE A 258 -6.12 -12.41 6.17
CA PHE A 258 -6.35 -11.04 5.77
C PHE A 258 -7.84 -10.76 5.67
N SER A 259 -8.26 -9.58 6.10
CA SER A 259 -9.61 -9.08 5.89
C SER A 259 -9.57 -7.93 4.89
N TRP A 260 -10.60 -7.82 4.06
CA TRP A 260 -10.77 -6.71 3.13
C TRP A 260 -12.19 -6.18 3.16
N ARG A 261 -12.37 -4.89 2.84
CA ARG A 261 -13.66 -4.21 2.71
C ARG A 261 -13.64 -3.29 1.51
N LEU A 262 -14.68 -3.41 0.69
CA LEU A 262 -14.95 -2.54 -0.43
C LEU A 262 -16.10 -1.59 -0.07
N PHE A 263 -15.83 -0.30 -0.11
CA PHE A 263 -16.81 0.75 0.10
C PHE A 263 -17.09 1.48 -1.21
N THR A 264 -18.30 2.00 -1.35
CA THR A 264 -18.69 2.87 -2.47
C THR A 264 -19.03 4.25 -1.93
N LEU A 265 -18.43 5.29 -2.51
CA LEU A 265 -18.74 6.68 -2.14
C LEU A 265 -20.09 7.09 -2.75
N SER A 266 -20.98 7.57 -1.91
CA SER A 266 -22.28 8.15 -2.29
C SER A 266 -22.30 9.62 -1.85
N LYS A 267 -22.16 10.53 -2.79
CA LYS A 267 -22.28 11.99 -2.58
C LYS A 267 -23.66 12.46 -2.96
#